data_a6b0f1e4bf8b05b9927bb584acf5d231
#
_entry.id   a6b0f1e4bf8b05b9927bb584acf5d231
#
_cell.length_a   1.000
_cell.length_b   1.000
_cell.length_c   1.000
_cell.angle_alpha   90.00
_cell.angle_beta   90.00
_cell.angle_gamma   90.00
#
_symmetry.space_group_name_H-M   'P 1'
#
loop_
_entity.id
_entity.type
_entity.pdbx_description
1 polymer ?
#
loop_
_entity_poly.entity_id
_entity_poly.type
_entity_poly.pdbx_seq_one_letter_code
_entity_poly.pdbx_strand_id
1 'polypeptide(L)'
;ETTKGTISSNKIGIAAAGHTSVIANMAGIKLPLESKPLQALVSEPVKPVIDTVVMSNTIHAYVSQSDKGELVIGAGTDGYTSYTQRGGFNIVEDTLMAIVELFPIFSRMKMLRHWGGIVDICPDASPIISKTHINGLYFNCGWGTGGFKATPGSGWVFAHTIANDQA
;
A
#
# COMPACT_ATOMS: atom_id res chain seq x y z
N GLU A 1 -20.05 14.71 -4.58
CA GLU A 1 -20.13 14.95 -6.03
C GLU A 1 -19.11 14.08 -6.75
N THR A 2 -19.45 13.60 -7.93
CA THR A 2 -18.59 12.81 -8.80
C THR A 2 -18.66 13.34 -10.23
N THR A 3 -17.77 12.88 -11.09
CA THR A 3 -17.81 13.22 -12.52
C THR A 3 -19.07 12.72 -13.23
N LYS A 4 -19.86 11.85 -12.58
CA LYS A 4 -21.11 11.27 -13.11
C LYS A 4 -22.37 11.73 -12.37
N GLY A 5 -22.24 12.63 -11.39
CA GLY A 5 -23.35 13.18 -10.62
C GLY A 5 -23.12 13.18 -9.12
N THR A 6 -24.14 13.55 -8.39
CA THR A 6 -24.14 13.66 -6.91
C THR A 6 -24.80 12.42 -6.31
N ILE A 7 -24.20 11.86 -5.28
CA ILE A 7 -24.72 10.78 -4.46
C ILE A 7 -24.97 11.33 -3.06
N SER A 8 -26.17 11.16 -2.54
CA SER A 8 -26.50 11.50 -1.15
C SER A 8 -26.62 10.22 -0.33
N SER A 9 -26.02 10.20 0.87
CA SER A 9 -26.09 9.07 1.80
C SER A 9 -26.07 9.55 3.23
N ASN A 10 -26.59 8.75 4.16
CA ASN A 10 -26.55 9.04 5.59
C ASN A 10 -25.22 8.65 6.24
N LYS A 11 -24.50 7.74 5.63
CA LYS A 11 -23.20 7.24 6.13
C LYS A 11 -22.18 7.19 4.99
N ILE A 12 -20.95 7.58 5.29
CA ILE A 12 -19.82 7.58 4.35
C ILE A 12 -18.64 6.87 5.01
N GLY A 13 -18.19 5.77 4.41
CA GLY A 13 -16.96 5.08 4.79
C GLY A 13 -15.83 5.47 3.85
N ILE A 14 -14.72 5.95 4.40
CA ILE A 14 -13.52 6.33 3.65
C ILE A 14 -12.44 5.27 3.84
N ALA A 15 -12.06 4.61 2.72
CA ALA A 15 -10.99 3.63 2.61
C ALA A 15 -10.15 3.97 1.37
N ALA A 16 -9.47 5.10 1.41
CA ALA A 16 -8.81 5.72 0.25
C ALA A 16 -7.26 5.63 0.32
N ALA A 17 -6.72 4.77 1.19
CA ALA A 17 -5.30 4.55 1.39
C ALA A 17 -4.51 5.88 1.45
N GLY A 18 -3.46 6.03 0.65
CA GLY A 18 -2.60 7.22 0.65
C GLY A 18 -3.31 8.57 0.38
N HIS A 19 -4.55 8.57 -0.10
CA HIS A 19 -5.33 9.80 -0.29
C HIS A 19 -6.29 10.10 0.87
N THR A 20 -6.33 9.25 1.90
CA THR A 20 -7.27 9.41 3.02
C THR A 20 -7.08 10.73 3.75
N SER A 21 -5.84 11.16 4.00
CA SER A 21 -5.57 12.45 4.67
C SER A 21 -6.06 13.66 3.89
N VAL A 22 -6.01 13.61 2.55
CA VAL A 22 -6.54 14.68 1.68
C VAL A 22 -8.06 14.75 1.80
N ILE A 23 -8.74 13.59 1.74
CA ILE A 23 -10.20 13.52 1.86
C ILE A 23 -10.66 13.92 3.27
N ALA A 24 -9.94 13.47 4.30
CA ALA A 24 -10.22 13.85 5.70
C ALA A 24 -10.14 15.37 5.91
N ASN A 25 -9.14 16.03 5.30
CA ASN A 25 -8.99 17.48 5.36
C ASN A 25 -10.18 18.22 4.72
N MET A 26 -10.85 17.66 3.71
CA MET A 26 -12.07 18.26 3.15
C MET A 26 -13.21 18.30 4.16
N ALA A 27 -13.20 17.38 5.14
CA ALA A 27 -14.15 17.34 6.25
C ALA A 27 -13.61 18.04 7.52
N GLY A 28 -12.50 18.76 7.44
CA GLY A 28 -11.87 19.45 8.56
C GLY A 28 -11.17 18.50 9.57
N ILE A 29 -10.97 17.22 9.21
CA ILE A 29 -10.31 16.23 10.06
C ILE A 29 -8.84 16.09 9.67
N LYS A 30 -7.95 16.28 10.63
CA LYS A 30 -6.52 16.07 10.44
C LYS A 30 -6.12 14.69 10.99
N LEU A 31 -5.70 13.80 10.11
CA LEU A 31 -5.21 12.47 10.47
C LEU A 31 -3.68 12.45 10.57
N PRO A 32 -3.09 11.68 11.50
CA PRO A 32 -1.65 11.54 11.66
C PRO A 32 -1.06 10.57 10.61
N LEU A 33 -1.40 10.75 9.35
CA LEU A 33 -0.97 9.89 8.25
C LEU A 33 0.06 10.56 7.38
N GLU A 34 1.11 9.82 7.04
CA GLU A 34 2.08 10.17 6.01
C GLU A 34 1.83 9.35 4.75
N SER A 35 1.72 10.02 3.61
CA SER A 35 1.55 9.35 2.32
C SER A 35 2.90 9.26 1.61
N LYS A 36 3.37 8.03 1.35
CA LYS A 36 4.68 7.78 0.74
C LYS A 36 4.56 6.88 -0.47
N PRO A 37 5.40 7.07 -1.51
CA PRO A 37 5.49 6.12 -2.60
C PRO A 37 6.06 4.79 -2.11
N LEU A 38 5.38 3.70 -2.42
CA LEU A 38 5.84 2.32 -2.24
C LEU A 38 6.12 1.75 -3.61
N GLN A 39 7.35 1.31 -3.85
CA GLN A 39 7.78 0.90 -5.18
C GLN A 39 7.77 -0.61 -5.35
N ALA A 40 7.47 -1.05 -6.56
CA ALA A 40 7.59 -2.44 -6.99
C ALA A 40 8.20 -2.51 -8.39
N LEU A 41 8.80 -3.65 -8.68
CA LEU A 41 9.54 -3.95 -9.91
C LEU A 41 9.04 -5.25 -10.51
N VAL A 42 9.14 -5.37 -11.83
CA VAL A 42 8.87 -6.62 -12.53
C VAL A 42 10.00 -6.93 -13.51
N SER A 43 10.45 -8.19 -13.51
CA SER A 43 11.51 -8.67 -14.39
C SER A 43 10.99 -9.15 -15.74
N GLU A 44 11.91 -9.46 -16.65
CA GLU A 44 11.63 -10.36 -17.76
C GLU A 44 11.17 -11.72 -17.23
N PRO A 45 10.37 -12.49 -18.02
CA PRO A 45 9.98 -13.84 -17.61
C PRO A 45 11.18 -14.79 -17.62
N VAL A 46 11.31 -15.56 -16.56
CA VAL A 46 12.32 -16.60 -16.41
C VAL A 46 11.65 -17.95 -16.14
N LYS A 47 12.41 -19.04 -16.25
CA LYS A 47 11.89 -20.37 -15.87
C LYS A 47 11.41 -20.36 -14.42
N PRO A 48 10.43 -21.21 -14.05
CA PRO A 48 10.00 -21.34 -12.67
C PRO A 48 11.18 -21.66 -11.74
N VAL A 49 11.40 -20.80 -10.76
CA VAL A 49 12.48 -20.90 -9.76
C VAL A 49 12.00 -20.64 -8.33
N ILE A 50 10.84 -20.00 -8.20
CA ILE A 50 10.21 -19.71 -6.89
C ILE A 50 8.72 -20.05 -7.01
N ASP A 51 8.22 -20.91 -6.13
CA ASP A 51 6.82 -21.33 -6.04
C ASP A 51 6.05 -20.68 -4.89
N THR A 52 6.72 -19.84 -4.11
CA THR A 52 6.16 -19.12 -2.98
C THR A 52 6.67 -17.69 -2.90
N VAL A 53 6.00 -16.85 -2.11
CA VAL A 53 6.50 -15.51 -1.81
C VAL A 53 7.60 -15.61 -0.76
N VAL A 54 8.78 -15.09 -1.07
CA VAL A 54 9.89 -14.95 -0.12
C VAL A 54 10.00 -13.50 0.29
N MET A 55 10.01 -13.24 1.60
CA MET A 55 10.16 -11.91 2.17
C MET A 55 11.24 -11.90 3.26
N SER A 56 12.10 -10.90 3.24
CA SER A 56 13.07 -10.63 4.30
C SER A 56 12.79 -9.27 4.93
N ASN A 57 12.50 -9.27 6.22
CA ASN A 57 12.34 -8.03 6.98
C ASN A 57 13.68 -7.35 7.30
N THR A 58 14.78 -8.09 7.28
CA THR A 58 16.13 -7.56 7.57
C THR A 58 16.63 -6.66 6.46
N ILE A 59 16.38 -7.05 5.20
CA ILE A 59 16.82 -6.29 4.01
C ILE A 59 15.65 -5.61 3.31
N HIS A 60 14.45 -5.65 3.91
CA HIS A 60 13.23 -5.00 3.42
C HIS A 60 12.90 -5.28 1.95
N ALA A 61 13.03 -6.54 1.54
CA ALA A 61 12.72 -6.96 0.18
C ALA A 61 11.85 -8.21 0.15
N TYR A 62 10.99 -8.29 -0.84
CA TYR A 62 10.25 -9.51 -1.16
C TYR A 62 10.37 -9.85 -2.65
N VAL A 63 10.19 -11.11 -2.97
CA VAL A 63 10.10 -11.60 -4.34
C VAL A 63 9.05 -12.70 -4.44
N SER A 64 8.29 -12.66 -5.51
CA SER A 64 7.40 -13.74 -5.93
C SER A 64 7.50 -13.92 -7.43
N GLN A 65 7.15 -15.10 -7.93
CA GLN A 65 7.11 -15.35 -9.36
C GLN A 65 5.66 -15.49 -9.84
N SER A 66 5.35 -14.84 -10.96
CA SER A 66 4.05 -14.95 -11.60
C SER A 66 3.92 -16.26 -12.40
N ASP A 67 2.69 -16.66 -12.72
CA ASP A 67 2.42 -17.84 -13.57
C ASP A 67 3.03 -17.70 -14.98
N LYS A 68 3.34 -16.50 -15.42
CA LYS A 68 3.98 -16.21 -16.71
C LYS A 68 5.50 -16.19 -16.62
N GLY A 69 6.07 -16.30 -15.42
CA GLY A 69 7.50 -16.37 -15.18
C GLY A 69 8.16 -15.08 -14.73
N GLU A 70 7.49 -13.92 -14.77
CA GLU A 70 8.08 -12.68 -14.27
C GLU A 70 8.24 -12.72 -12.76
N LEU A 71 9.35 -12.19 -12.26
CA LEU A 71 9.52 -11.92 -10.84
C LEU A 71 8.92 -10.55 -10.50
N VAL A 72 8.05 -10.54 -9.50
CA VAL A 72 7.54 -9.32 -8.86
C VAL A 72 8.36 -9.08 -7.62
N ILE A 73 9.06 -7.96 -7.59
CA ILE A 73 10.02 -7.60 -6.56
C ILE A 73 9.57 -6.29 -5.91
N GLY A 74 9.62 -6.23 -4.61
CA GLY A 74 9.33 -5.03 -3.82
C GLY A 74 10.00 -5.13 -2.43
N ALA A 75 9.82 -4.17 -1.58
CA ALA A 75 9.32 -2.85 -1.81
C ALA A 75 9.88 -1.91 -0.75
N GLY A 76 10.69 -1.00 -1.20
CA GLY A 76 11.07 0.15 -0.41
C GLY A 76 10.03 1.27 -0.55
N THR A 77 9.92 2.08 0.47
CA THR A 77 9.20 3.35 0.44
C THR A 77 10.18 4.50 0.34
N ASP A 78 9.84 5.51 -0.45
CA ASP A 78 10.59 6.76 -0.42
C ASP A 78 10.51 7.41 0.98
N GLY A 79 11.60 8.03 1.43
CA GLY A 79 11.72 8.62 2.76
C GLY A 79 10.93 9.92 2.96
N TYR A 80 10.17 10.37 1.98
CA TYR A 80 9.46 11.65 1.98
C TYR A 80 7.99 11.49 1.59
N THR A 81 7.15 12.39 2.09
CA THR A 81 5.73 12.43 1.72
C THR A 81 5.58 12.88 0.27
N SER A 82 4.89 12.06 -0.53
CA SER A 82 4.62 12.35 -1.93
C SER A 82 3.42 11.58 -2.44
N TYR A 83 2.73 12.15 -3.44
CA TYR A 83 1.65 11.51 -4.19
C TYR A 83 2.09 11.08 -5.59
N THR A 84 3.39 11.12 -5.88
CA THR A 84 3.93 10.60 -7.14
C THR A 84 3.85 9.08 -7.19
N GLN A 85 3.52 8.54 -8.36
CA GLN A 85 3.53 7.09 -8.62
C GLN A 85 4.83 6.62 -9.28
N ARG A 86 5.87 7.47 -9.29
CA ARG A 86 7.15 7.15 -9.93
C ARG A 86 8.19 6.66 -8.95
N GLY A 87 8.27 7.26 -7.75
CA GLY A 87 9.26 6.94 -6.74
C GLY A 87 10.70 7.39 -7.09
N GLY A 88 11.60 7.22 -6.14
CA GLY A 88 13.02 7.54 -6.26
C GLY A 88 13.84 6.37 -6.84
N PHE A 89 14.88 6.69 -7.61
CA PHE A 89 15.75 5.68 -8.21
C PHE A 89 16.59 4.91 -7.19
N ASN A 90 16.97 5.57 -6.09
CA ASN A 90 17.69 4.94 -4.98
C ASN A 90 16.95 3.72 -4.41
N ILE A 91 15.62 3.79 -4.30
CA ILE A 91 14.81 2.65 -3.82
C ILE A 91 14.88 1.47 -4.79
N VAL A 92 14.93 1.73 -6.08
CA VAL A 92 15.11 0.68 -7.11
C VAL A 92 16.46 -0.01 -6.93
N GLU A 93 17.53 0.78 -6.75
CA GLU A 93 18.88 0.28 -6.56
C GLU A 93 19.00 -0.56 -5.29
N ASP A 94 18.56 -0.03 -4.15
CA ASP A 94 18.58 -0.72 -2.86
C ASP A 94 17.80 -2.04 -2.90
N THR A 95 16.62 -2.03 -3.52
CA THR A 95 15.78 -3.23 -3.65
C THR A 95 16.45 -4.29 -4.53
N LEU A 96 17.06 -3.90 -5.64
CA LEU A 96 17.75 -4.84 -6.53
C LEU A 96 19.02 -5.41 -5.87
N MET A 97 19.78 -4.60 -5.14
CA MET A 97 20.93 -5.07 -4.38
C MET A 97 20.50 -6.10 -3.33
N ALA A 98 19.45 -5.82 -2.57
CA ALA A 98 18.90 -6.73 -1.58
C ALA A 98 18.44 -8.07 -2.20
N ILE A 99 17.80 -8.04 -3.36
CA ILE A 99 17.35 -9.26 -4.06
C ILE A 99 18.54 -10.06 -4.60
N VAL A 100 19.56 -9.42 -5.11
CA VAL A 100 20.78 -10.12 -5.59
C VAL A 100 21.57 -10.71 -4.42
N GLU A 101 21.57 -10.06 -3.26
CA GLU A 101 22.14 -10.64 -2.03
C GLU A 101 21.41 -11.92 -1.60
N LEU A 102 20.07 -11.92 -1.60
CA LEU A 102 19.26 -13.10 -1.27
C LEU A 102 19.37 -14.20 -2.33
N PHE A 103 19.36 -13.80 -3.59
CA PHE A 103 19.30 -14.70 -4.74
C PHE A 103 20.32 -14.29 -5.82
N PRO A 104 21.59 -14.65 -5.67
CA PRO A 104 22.64 -14.30 -6.66
C PRO A 104 22.34 -14.75 -8.08
N ILE A 105 21.48 -15.78 -8.25
CA ILE A 105 21.02 -16.27 -9.56
C ILE A 105 20.31 -15.17 -10.37
N PHE A 106 19.73 -14.16 -9.70
CA PHE A 106 19.00 -13.08 -10.37
C PHE A 106 19.88 -11.92 -10.84
N SER A 107 21.20 -11.97 -10.60
CA SER A 107 22.13 -10.89 -10.94
C SER A 107 22.20 -10.53 -12.45
N ARG A 108 21.75 -11.43 -13.33
CA ARG A 108 21.75 -11.23 -14.79
C ARG A 108 20.37 -10.97 -15.37
N MET A 109 19.35 -10.90 -14.53
CA MET A 109 17.97 -10.72 -14.93
C MET A 109 17.72 -9.27 -15.36
N LYS A 110 16.94 -9.06 -16.40
CA LYS A 110 16.56 -7.74 -16.86
C LYS A 110 15.26 -7.28 -16.18
N MET A 111 15.27 -6.05 -15.75
CA MET A 111 14.05 -5.40 -15.25
C MET A 111 13.29 -4.79 -16.43
N LEU A 112 11.98 -5.06 -16.49
CA LEU A 112 11.10 -4.52 -17.54
C LEU A 112 10.41 -3.24 -17.11
N ARG A 113 10.02 -3.15 -15.85
CA ARG A 113 9.20 -2.06 -15.35
C ARG A 113 9.39 -1.86 -13.85
N HIS A 114 9.27 -0.61 -13.43
CA HIS A 114 8.97 -0.28 -12.04
C HIS A 114 7.78 0.67 -11.95
N TRP A 115 7.13 0.71 -10.83
CA TRP A 115 6.04 1.63 -10.52
C TRP A 115 5.97 1.91 -9.02
N GLY A 116 5.28 2.99 -8.65
CA GLY A 116 4.97 3.32 -7.27
C GLY A 116 3.47 3.34 -7.03
N GLY A 117 3.06 2.82 -5.89
CA GLY A 117 1.75 3.05 -5.30
C GLY A 117 1.89 4.01 -4.11
N ILE A 118 0.79 4.62 -3.68
CA ILE A 118 0.84 5.52 -2.52
C ILE A 118 0.25 4.80 -1.33
N VAL A 119 1.08 4.62 -0.30
CA VAL A 119 0.66 4.03 0.98
C VAL A 119 0.44 5.10 2.03
N ASP A 120 -0.45 4.82 2.96
CA ASP A 120 -0.77 5.62 4.12
C ASP A 120 -0.11 5.01 5.37
N ILE A 121 0.83 5.72 5.94
CA ILE A 121 1.62 5.22 7.08
C ILE A 121 1.21 5.98 8.33
N CYS A 122 0.78 5.24 9.37
CA CYS A 122 0.67 5.77 10.72
C CYS A 122 2.05 5.78 11.40
N PRO A 123 2.38 6.79 12.22
CA PRO A 123 3.66 6.87 12.92
C PRO A 123 3.94 5.68 13.84
N ASP A 124 2.88 5.10 14.41
CA ASP A 124 2.93 3.92 15.29
C ASP A 124 2.70 2.58 14.56
N ALA A 125 2.64 2.62 13.22
CA ALA A 125 2.35 1.48 12.36
C ALA A 125 0.99 0.79 12.68
N SER A 126 0.08 1.48 13.36
CA SER A 126 -1.25 0.96 13.71
C SER A 126 -2.32 1.55 12.79
N PRO A 127 -3.16 0.72 12.16
CA PRO A 127 -4.24 1.22 11.31
C PRO A 127 -5.36 1.85 12.13
N ILE A 128 -6.13 2.72 11.48
CA ILE A 128 -7.28 3.41 12.05
C ILE A 128 -8.55 2.83 11.42
N ILE A 129 -9.37 2.15 12.22
CA ILE A 129 -10.74 1.78 11.87
C ILE A 129 -11.65 2.43 12.92
N SER A 130 -12.36 3.48 12.55
CA SER A 130 -13.14 4.24 13.53
C SER A 130 -14.24 5.06 12.90
N LYS A 131 -15.24 5.38 13.71
CA LYS A 131 -16.12 6.53 13.47
C LYS A 131 -15.40 7.83 13.81
N THR A 132 -15.89 8.95 13.31
CA THR A 132 -15.36 10.27 13.60
C THR A 132 -16.31 11.05 14.51
N HIS A 133 -15.91 12.25 14.92
CA HIS A 133 -16.80 13.20 15.59
C HIS A 133 -17.90 13.77 14.68
N ILE A 134 -17.80 13.54 13.37
CA ILE A 134 -18.83 13.90 12.40
C ILE A 134 -19.76 12.71 12.24
N ASN A 135 -21.04 12.91 12.53
CA ASN A 135 -22.04 11.86 12.40
C ASN A 135 -22.09 11.27 11.00
N GLY A 136 -22.03 9.95 10.90
CA GLY A 136 -22.08 9.23 9.63
C GLY A 136 -20.78 9.19 8.85
N LEU A 137 -19.65 9.69 9.37
CA LEU A 137 -18.35 9.65 8.71
C LEU A 137 -17.41 8.67 9.44
N TYR A 138 -16.85 7.72 8.66
CA TYR A 138 -15.99 6.63 9.14
C TYR A 138 -14.73 6.50 8.33
N PHE A 139 -13.63 6.06 8.97
CA PHE A 139 -12.34 5.79 8.32
C PHE A 139 -11.88 4.36 8.51
N ASN A 140 -11.27 3.81 7.45
CA ASN A 140 -10.44 2.61 7.48
C ASN A 140 -9.15 2.93 6.70
N CYS A 141 -8.06 3.21 7.40
CA CYS A 141 -6.83 3.74 6.80
C CYS A 141 -5.59 3.47 7.67
N GLY A 142 -4.42 3.93 7.21
CA GLY A 142 -3.17 3.80 7.96
C GLY A 142 -2.55 2.41 7.92
N TRP A 143 -2.87 1.60 6.93
CA TRP A 143 -2.43 0.21 6.82
C TRP A 143 -0.98 0.05 6.35
N GLY A 144 -0.39 1.09 5.79
CA GLY A 144 0.96 1.03 5.24
C GLY A 144 1.16 -0.15 4.29
N THR A 145 2.21 -0.92 4.49
CA THR A 145 2.52 -2.12 3.69
C THR A 145 1.75 -3.38 4.13
N GLY A 146 0.96 -3.29 5.20
CA GLY A 146 0.23 -4.42 5.79
C GLY A 146 -1.18 -4.65 5.25
N GLY A 147 -1.71 -3.72 4.46
CA GLY A 147 -3.14 -3.65 4.13
C GLY A 147 -3.68 -4.84 3.33
N PHE A 148 -2.94 -5.35 2.36
CA PHE A 148 -3.43 -6.42 1.49
C PHE A 148 -3.86 -7.66 2.28
N LYS A 149 -3.00 -8.18 3.14
CA LYS A 149 -3.28 -9.37 3.95
C LYS A 149 -4.36 -9.14 5.01
N ALA A 150 -4.55 -7.90 5.43
CA ALA A 150 -5.55 -7.53 6.42
C ALA A 150 -6.94 -7.24 5.82
N THR A 151 -7.07 -7.17 4.50
CA THR A 151 -8.30 -6.77 3.79
C THR A 151 -9.56 -7.50 4.26
N PRO A 152 -9.61 -8.84 4.41
CA PRO A 152 -10.84 -9.51 4.83
C PRO A 152 -11.26 -9.12 6.26
N GLY A 153 -10.32 -9.14 7.20
CA GLY A 153 -10.58 -8.79 8.61
C GLY A 153 -10.92 -7.32 8.78
N SER A 154 -10.17 -6.42 8.16
CA SER A 154 -10.43 -4.97 8.25
C SER A 154 -11.76 -4.59 7.60
N GLY A 155 -12.11 -5.21 6.48
CA GLY A 155 -13.39 -5.00 5.80
C GLY A 155 -14.57 -5.44 6.68
N TRP A 156 -14.43 -6.59 7.34
CA TRP A 156 -15.45 -7.09 8.27
C TRP A 156 -15.65 -6.14 9.45
N VAL A 157 -14.55 -5.76 10.15
CA VAL A 157 -14.59 -4.82 11.27
C VAL A 157 -15.19 -3.49 10.82
N PHE A 158 -14.74 -2.95 9.69
CA PHE A 158 -15.25 -1.67 9.18
C PHE A 158 -16.74 -1.69 8.84
N ALA A 159 -17.22 -2.79 8.26
CA ALA A 159 -18.64 -2.98 8.00
C ALA A 159 -19.47 -2.96 9.30
N HIS A 160 -19.00 -3.64 10.36
CA HIS A 160 -19.63 -3.62 11.68
C HIS A 160 -19.58 -2.23 12.32
N THR A 161 -18.46 -1.53 12.25
CA THR A 161 -18.31 -0.14 12.73
C THR A 161 -19.37 0.77 12.09
N ILE A 162 -19.54 0.69 10.77
CA ILE A 162 -20.53 1.50 10.05
C ILE A 162 -21.97 1.07 10.40
N ALA A 163 -22.24 -0.23 10.45
CA ALA A 163 -23.60 -0.74 10.69
C ALA A 163 -24.10 -0.35 12.09
N ASN A 164 -23.27 -0.55 13.11
CA ASN A 164 -23.64 -0.38 14.51
C ASN A 164 -23.35 1.04 15.05
N ASP A 165 -22.74 1.91 14.26
CA ASP A 165 -22.29 3.26 14.68
C ASP A 165 -21.38 3.22 15.91
N GLN A 166 -20.50 2.24 16.00
CA GLN A 166 -19.56 2.00 17.10
C GLN A 166 -18.11 2.08 16.61
N ALA A 167 -17.20 2.46 17.51
CA ALA A 167 -15.75 2.42 17.26
C ALA A 167 -15.15 1.14 17.82
#